data_8f00c481578fb01b687494cc31b4baf2
#
_entry.id   8f00c481578fb01b687494cc31b4baf2
#
_cell.length_a   1.000
_cell.length_b   1.000
_cell.length_c   1.000
_cell.angle_alpha   90.00
_cell.angle_beta   90.00
_cell.angle_gamma   90.00
#
_symmetry.space_group_name_H-M   'P 1'
#
loop_
_entity.id
_entity.type
_entity.pdbx_description
1 polymer ?
#
loop_
_entity_poly.entity_id
_entity_poly.type
_entity_poly.pdbx_seq_one_letter_code
_entity_poly.pdbx_strand_id
1 'polypeptide(L)'
;MGVQGLWDLLAPAGRRIKIQNLEGKVLAIDVSIWLLRMLHGHISMGSVEFKNIHLIGILKRVIKLMFYGIKPVFVFDGKYPDLKKETVHQRQIMREFQVMKF
;
A
#
# COMPACT_ATOMS: atom_id res chain seq x y z
N MET A 1 3.64 3.43 9.78
CA MET A 1 4.65 3.06 10.78
C MET A 1 5.55 2.03 10.14
N GLY A 2 6.82 2.31 9.98
CA GLY A 2 7.80 1.39 9.43
C GLY A 2 9.01 1.33 10.36
N VAL A 3 9.62 0.18 10.50
CA VAL A 3 10.88 0.01 11.21
C VAL A 3 11.99 0.26 10.21
N GLN A 4 12.80 1.29 10.44
CA GLN A 4 13.91 1.62 9.56
C GLN A 4 14.94 0.47 9.54
N GLY A 5 15.40 0.07 8.36
CA GLY A 5 16.37 -1.03 8.20
C GLY A 5 15.80 -2.45 8.39
N LEU A 6 14.50 -2.61 8.64
CA LEU A 6 13.90 -3.94 8.84
C LEU A 6 14.11 -4.87 7.65
N TRP A 7 13.96 -4.37 6.43
CA TRP A 7 14.11 -5.18 5.22
C TRP A 7 15.54 -5.63 4.99
N ASP A 8 16.51 -4.79 5.33
CA ASP A 8 17.93 -5.14 5.25
C ASP A 8 18.29 -6.25 6.25
N LEU A 9 17.71 -6.17 7.46
CA LEU A 9 17.85 -7.19 8.50
C LEU A 9 17.22 -8.53 8.09
N LEU A 10 16.05 -8.50 7.42
CA LEU A 10 15.32 -9.69 7.00
C LEU A 10 15.79 -10.27 5.67
N ALA A 11 16.55 -9.52 4.87
CA ALA A 11 16.99 -9.93 3.53
C ALA A 11 17.66 -11.31 3.50
N PRO A 12 18.56 -11.70 4.44
CA PRO A 12 19.21 -13.00 4.43
C PRO A 12 18.23 -14.18 4.62
N ALA A 13 17.10 -13.96 5.31
CA ALA A 13 16.06 -14.96 5.51
C ALA A 13 15.03 -15.01 4.37
N GLY A 14 15.10 -14.04 3.45
CA GLY A 14 14.16 -13.89 2.34
C GLY A 14 14.38 -14.97 1.27
N ARG A 15 13.29 -15.55 0.77
CA ARG A 15 13.30 -16.46 -0.37
C ARG A 15 12.42 -15.91 -1.49
N ARG A 16 12.94 -15.90 -2.70
CA ARG A 16 12.12 -15.55 -3.88
C ARG A 16 11.26 -16.75 -4.27
N ILE A 17 9.96 -16.52 -4.32
CA ILE A 17 8.97 -17.52 -4.73
C ILE A 17 8.21 -17.02 -5.96
N LYS A 18 7.72 -17.95 -6.77
CA LYS A 18 6.79 -17.62 -7.86
C LYS A 18 5.39 -17.39 -7.28
N ILE A 19 4.61 -16.50 -7.89
CA ILE A 19 3.25 -16.18 -7.44
C ILE A 19 2.33 -17.42 -7.46
N GLN A 20 2.57 -18.36 -8.37
CA GLN A 20 1.84 -19.63 -8.45
C GLN A 20 1.98 -20.48 -7.18
N ASN A 21 3.08 -20.36 -6.46
CA ASN A 21 3.29 -21.09 -5.19
C ASN A 21 2.38 -20.58 -4.05
N LEU A 22 1.66 -19.51 -4.29
CA LEU A 22 0.68 -18.93 -3.35
C LEU A 22 -0.75 -19.36 -3.67
N GLU A 23 -0.96 -20.25 -4.64
CA GLU A 23 -2.28 -20.79 -4.97
C GLU A 23 -2.95 -21.40 -3.73
N GLY A 24 -4.23 -21.11 -3.55
CA GLY A 24 -5.03 -21.52 -2.40
C GLY A 24 -4.73 -20.78 -1.08
N LYS A 25 -3.70 -19.92 -1.05
CA LYS A 25 -3.38 -19.14 0.15
C LYS A 25 -4.30 -17.92 0.31
N VAL A 26 -4.49 -17.53 1.57
CA VAL A 26 -5.19 -16.31 1.94
C VAL A 26 -4.15 -15.23 2.25
N LEU A 27 -4.22 -14.10 1.56
CA LEU A 27 -3.30 -12.97 1.76
C LEU A 27 -4.03 -11.76 2.30
N ALA A 28 -3.57 -11.23 3.42
CA ALA A 28 -4.02 -9.94 3.94
C ALA A 28 -3.35 -8.80 3.16
N ILE A 29 -4.14 -7.85 2.67
CA ILE A 29 -3.69 -6.75 1.83
C ILE A 29 -4.07 -5.43 2.50
N ASP A 30 -3.06 -4.63 2.79
CA ASP A 30 -3.25 -3.25 3.24
C ASP A 30 -3.71 -2.38 2.05
N VAL A 31 -4.98 -1.96 2.09
CA VAL A 31 -5.59 -1.17 1.01
C VAL A 31 -4.99 0.23 0.93
N SER A 32 -4.63 0.82 2.06
CA SER A 32 -4.09 2.17 2.13
C SER A 32 -2.78 2.29 1.36
N ILE A 33 -1.90 1.30 1.47
CA ILE A 33 -0.64 1.24 0.71
C ILE A 33 -0.91 1.14 -0.80
N TRP A 34 -1.89 0.34 -1.20
CA TRP A 34 -2.23 0.21 -2.62
C TRP A 34 -2.79 1.49 -3.20
N LEU A 35 -3.73 2.14 -2.49
CA LEU A 35 -4.31 3.41 -2.90
C LEU A 35 -3.25 4.50 -3.05
N LEU A 36 -2.39 4.67 -2.05
CA LEU A 36 -1.33 5.67 -2.09
C LEU A 36 -0.39 5.46 -3.28
N ARG A 37 0.06 4.22 -3.53
CA ARG A 37 0.93 3.92 -4.67
C ARG A 37 0.28 4.21 -6.03
N MET A 38 -1.03 3.98 -6.15
CA MET A 38 -1.76 4.29 -7.38
C MET A 38 -1.89 5.79 -7.60
N LEU A 39 -2.22 6.54 -6.56
CA LEU A 39 -2.32 7.99 -6.63
C LEU A 39 -0.98 8.62 -6.99
N HIS A 40 0.11 8.22 -6.34
CA HIS A 40 1.45 8.72 -6.65
C HIS A 40 1.90 8.39 -8.09
N GLY A 41 1.64 7.17 -8.56
CA GLY A 41 1.99 6.76 -9.92
C GLY A 41 1.28 7.59 -11.00
N HIS A 42 0.07 8.09 -10.72
CA HIS A 42 -0.69 8.91 -11.67
C HIS A 42 -0.29 10.38 -11.66
N ILE A 43 -0.01 10.94 -10.50
CA ILE A 43 0.49 12.31 -10.38
C ILE A 43 1.80 12.47 -11.16
N SER A 44 2.67 11.47 -11.09
CA SER A 44 3.96 11.49 -11.82
C SER A 44 3.82 11.32 -13.34
N MET A 45 2.73 10.75 -13.85
CA MET A 45 2.49 10.55 -15.28
C MET A 45 1.72 11.70 -15.96
N GLY A 46 1.31 12.74 -15.22
CA GLY A 46 0.61 13.92 -15.76
C GLY A 46 -0.77 13.62 -16.36
N SER A 47 -1.32 12.42 -16.16
CA SER A 47 -2.61 12.02 -16.71
C SER A 47 -3.76 12.47 -15.81
N VAL A 48 -4.34 13.62 -16.11
CA VAL A 48 -5.41 14.27 -15.32
C VAL A 48 -6.81 13.68 -15.55
N GLU A 49 -7.00 12.77 -16.52
CA GLU A 49 -8.34 12.50 -17.06
C GLU A 49 -9.13 11.32 -16.45
N PHE A 50 -8.58 10.50 -15.57
CA PHE A 50 -9.32 9.35 -15.08
C PHE A 50 -9.79 9.50 -13.64
N LYS A 51 -11.04 9.95 -13.45
CA LYS A 51 -11.68 10.11 -12.12
C LYS A 51 -11.61 8.86 -11.21
N ASN A 52 -11.49 7.65 -11.78
CA ASN A 52 -11.61 6.39 -11.03
C ASN A 52 -10.39 5.46 -11.19
N ILE A 53 -9.24 6.02 -11.42
CA ILE A 53 -8.04 5.25 -11.72
C ILE A 53 -7.59 4.34 -10.57
N HIS A 54 -7.81 4.78 -9.32
CA HIS A 54 -7.56 3.98 -8.12
C HIS A 54 -8.45 2.73 -8.10
N LEU A 55 -9.71 2.83 -8.52
CA LEU A 55 -10.61 1.68 -8.59
C LEU A 55 -10.17 0.68 -9.67
N ILE A 56 -9.82 1.18 -10.86
CA ILE A 56 -9.31 0.35 -11.96
C ILE A 56 -8.01 -0.35 -11.55
N GLY A 57 -7.12 0.36 -10.87
CA GLY A 57 -5.86 -0.20 -10.41
C GLY A 57 -6.04 -1.29 -9.34
N ILE A 58 -6.97 -1.10 -8.39
CA ILE A 58 -7.32 -2.13 -7.41
C ILE A 58 -7.95 -3.32 -8.12
N LEU A 59 -8.93 -3.10 -9.00
CA LEU A 59 -9.62 -4.16 -9.72
C LEU A 59 -8.65 -5.04 -10.51
N LYS A 60 -7.73 -4.46 -11.28
CA LYS A 60 -6.70 -5.21 -12.01
C LYS A 60 -5.84 -6.09 -11.10
N ARG A 61 -5.47 -5.61 -9.92
CA ARG A 61 -4.68 -6.39 -8.95
C ARG A 61 -5.49 -7.52 -8.32
N VAL A 62 -6.76 -7.26 -7.99
CA VAL A 62 -7.68 -8.27 -7.46
C VAL A 62 -7.86 -9.40 -8.46
N ILE A 63 -8.20 -9.06 -9.71
CA ILE A 63 -8.37 -10.04 -10.79
C ILE A 63 -7.09 -10.87 -10.95
N LYS A 64 -5.92 -10.24 -10.93
CA LYS A 64 -4.64 -10.94 -11.03
C LYS A 64 -4.43 -11.93 -9.88
N LEU A 65 -4.72 -11.57 -8.64
CA LEU A 65 -4.60 -12.47 -7.50
C LEU A 65 -5.58 -13.64 -7.60
N MET A 66 -6.83 -13.35 -7.97
CA MET A 66 -7.85 -14.38 -8.14
C MET A 66 -7.49 -15.34 -9.30
N PHE A 67 -6.92 -14.84 -10.39
CA PHE A 67 -6.42 -15.66 -11.50
C PHE A 67 -5.37 -16.68 -11.04
N TYR A 68 -4.52 -16.32 -10.09
CA TYR A 68 -3.54 -17.25 -9.49
C TYR A 68 -4.10 -18.08 -8.33
N GLY A 69 -5.42 -18.11 -8.14
CA GLY A 69 -6.07 -18.87 -7.07
C GLY A 69 -5.80 -18.35 -5.65
N ILE A 70 -5.32 -17.11 -5.53
CA ILE A 70 -5.04 -16.48 -4.23
C ILE A 70 -6.31 -15.81 -3.73
N LYS A 71 -6.62 -15.98 -2.44
CA LYS A 71 -7.77 -15.36 -1.78
C LYS A 71 -7.35 -14.07 -1.09
N PRO A 72 -7.62 -12.87 -1.66
CA PRO A 72 -7.27 -11.61 -1.03
C PRO A 72 -8.25 -11.27 0.11
N VAL A 73 -7.73 -10.84 1.25
CA VAL A 73 -8.49 -10.23 2.34
C VAL A 73 -8.03 -8.79 2.48
N PHE A 74 -8.92 -7.85 2.25
CA PHE A 74 -8.61 -6.43 2.32
C PHE A 74 -8.70 -5.93 3.75
N VAL A 75 -7.63 -5.29 4.20
CA VAL A 75 -7.54 -4.66 5.51
C VAL A 75 -7.60 -3.15 5.32
N PHE A 76 -8.59 -2.53 5.92
CA PHE A 76 -8.78 -1.08 5.91
C PHE A 76 -8.33 -0.50 7.25
N ASP A 77 -7.74 0.69 7.20
CA ASP A 77 -7.38 1.42 8.41
C ASP A 77 -8.65 1.78 9.20
N GLY A 78 -8.65 1.42 10.48
CA GLY A 78 -9.68 1.79 11.44
C GLY A 78 -9.27 3.01 12.27
N LYS A 79 -9.92 3.15 13.42
CA LYS A 79 -9.59 4.20 14.41
C LYS A 79 -8.17 3.97 14.96
N TYR A 80 -7.38 5.02 14.99
CA TYR A 80 -6.02 4.93 15.51
C TYR A 80 -6.01 4.66 17.02
N PRO A 81 -5.15 3.75 17.52
CA PRO A 81 -4.89 3.62 18.95
C PRO A 81 -4.30 4.93 19.52
N ASP A 82 -4.60 5.20 20.79
CA ASP A 82 -4.17 6.47 21.43
C ASP A 82 -2.65 6.67 21.40
N LEU A 83 -1.87 5.61 21.58
CA LEU A 83 -0.41 5.62 21.46
C LEU A 83 0.12 6.04 20.09
N LYS A 84 -0.69 5.93 19.04
CA LYS A 84 -0.31 6.27 17.66
C LYS A 84 -0.70 7.70 17.28
N LYS A 85 -1.54 8.36 18.06
CA LYS A 85 -2.05 9.71 17.75
C LYS A 85 -0.94 10.72 17.57
N GLU A 86 0.05 10.72 18.44
CA GLU A 86 1.18 11.63 18.38
C GLU A 86 2.03 11.46 17.13
N THR A 87 2.31 10.21 16.75
CA THR A 87 3.04 9.90 15.51
C THR A 87 2.27 10.33 14.25
N VAL A 88 0.94 10.20 14.26
CA VAL A 88 0.08 10.64 13.16
C VAL A 88 0.07 12.17 13.08
N HIS A 89 -0.04 12.87 14.21
CA HIS A 89 -0.02 14.32 14.28
C HIS A 89 1.31 14.90 13.78
N GLN A 90 2.44 14.35 14.18
CA GLN A 90 3.75 14.75 13.68
C GLN A 90 3.87 14.58 12.15
N ARG A 91 3.33 13.49 11.60
CA ARG A 91 3.33 13.28 10.14
C ARG A 91 2.43 14.26 9.40
N GLN A 92 1.31 14.67 9.98
CA GLN A 92 0.46 15.72 9.40
C GLN A 92 1.20 17.05 9.34
N ILE A 93 1.82 17.46 10.43
CA ILE A 93 2.64 18.68 10.49
C ILE A 93 3.74 18.65 9.41
N MET A 94 4.47 17.54 9.29
CA MET A 94 5.53 17.41 8.30
C MET A 94 5.02 17.47 6.85
N ARG A 95 3.82 16.96 6.57
CA ARG A 95 3.18 17.07 5.25
C ARG A 95 2.79 18.51 4.94
N GLU A 96 2.21 19.23 5.89
CA GLU A 96 1.84 20.64 5.75
C GLU A 96 3.08 21.51 5.48
N PHE A 97 4.18 21.27 6.19
CA PHE A 97 5.46 21.94 5.93
C PHE A 97 6.02 21.67 4.53
N GLN A 98 5.82 20.46 4.00
CA GLN A 98 6.26 20.14 2.63
C GLN A 98 5.39 20.80 1.57
N VAL A 99 4.10 20.98 1.82
CA VAL A 99 3.18 21.66 0.89
C VAL A 99 3.41 23.17 0.87
N MET A 100 3.82 23.77 2.00
CA MET A 100 4.12 25.21 2.06
C MET A 100 5.48 25.61 1.40
N LYS A 101 6.30 24.63 1.02
CA LYS A 101 7.61 24.90 0.34
C LYS A 101 7.50 24.99 -1.19
N PHE A 102 6.31 24.89 -1.74
CA PHE A 102 5.99 25.16 -3.15
C PHE A 102 5.01 26.32 -3.25
#